data_b86b7aa21ad81b72fad6e82aa4175441
#
_entry.id   b86b7aa21ad81b72fad6e82aa4175441
#
_cell.length_a   1.000
_cell.length_b   1.000
_cell.length_c   1.000
_cell.angle_alpha   90.00
_cell.angle_beta   90.00
_cell.angle_gamma   90.00
#
_symmetry.space_group_name_H-M   'P 1'
#
loop_
_entity.id
_entity.type
_entity.pdbx_description
1 polymer ?
#
loop_
_entity_poly.entity_id
_entity_poly.type
_entity_poly.pdbx_seq_one_letter_code
_entity_poly.pdbx_strand_id
1 'polypeptide(L)'
;MMHTLIIGGGAAGMAAAIAAARAGQAVTVLERGRRPLKKLGVTGNGRGNLLNAGAPDYPGGTDFAAQVLAAMPCERLAAFWEELGVPLRLEEEGRVYPASLLASTAVDALGLAARRLGVEIIVNARVTDLLSLPAGGFEARGTVCRYLPDVSKKSGKTRPGALAQETAACWRGDRVIVAAGGAAAPAHGTDGSAYALLTAFGHELVPPRPALCALLADPEPLHALAGQRARASLH
;
A
#
# COMPACT_ATOMS: atom_id res chain seq x y z
N MET A 1 15.49 -10.02 20.75
CA MET A 1 15.44 -9.18 19.52
C MET A 1 14.02 -8.64 19.46
N MET A 2 13.86 -7.33 19.27
CA MET A 2 12.52 -6.70 19.16
C MET A 2 11.81 -7.17 17.91
N HIS A 3 10.53 -7.52 18.02
CA HIS A 3 9.71 -7.98 16.93
C HIS A 3 8.62 -6.95 16.58
N THR A 4 8.59 -6.51 15.33
CA THR A 4 7.60 -5.56 14.81
C THR A 4 6.63 -6.25 13.86
N LEU A 5 5.33 -6.19 14.20
CA LEU A 5 4.26 -6.56 13.29
C LEU A 5 3.87 -5.37 12.41
N ILE A 6 3.66 -5.62 11.13
CA ILE A 6 3.18 -4.61 10.18
C ILE A 6 1.88 -5.11 9.55
N ILE A 7 0.80 -4.38 9.75
CA ILE A 7 -0.52 -4.70 9.19
C ILE A 7 -0.69 -3.96 7.88
N GLY A 8 -0.60 -4.69 6.76
CA GLY A 8 -0.69 -4.20 5.41
C GLY A 8 0.63 -4.20 4.65
N GLY A 9 0.73 -5.02 3.61
CA GLY A 9 1.88 -5.15 2.71
C GLY A 9 1.85 -4.17 1.52
N GLY A 10 1.28 -2.96 1.69
CA GLY A 10 1.35 -1.88 0.71
C GLY A 10 2.71 -1.19 0.69
N ALA A 11 2.85 -0.11 -0.11
CA ALA A 11 4.10 0.64 -0.21
C ALA A 11 4.60 1.13 1.17
N ALA A 12 3.70 1.71 1.97
CA ALA A 12 4.02 2.20 3.31
C ALA A 12 4.48 1.07 4.24
N GLY A 13 3.75 -0.06 4.26
CA GLY A 13 4.10 -1.20 5.10
C GLY A 13 5.42 -1.85 4.71
N MET A 14 5.68 -2.00 3.41
CA MET A 14 6.95 -2.56 2.94
C MET A 14 8.12 -1.62 3.19
N ALA A 15 7.95 -0.32 3.04
CA ALA A 15 8.99 0.66 3.41
C ALA A 15 9.27 0.64 4.93
N ALA A 16 8.22 0.59 5.76
CA ALA A 16 8.35 0.45 7.20
C ALA A 16 9.05 -0.87 7.60
N ALA A 17 8.75 -1.96 6.91
CA ALA A 17 9.39 -3.26 7.12
C ALA A 17 10.89 -3.21 6.84
N ILE A 18 11.27 -2.60 5.71
CA ILE A 18 12.67 -2.41 5.35
C ILE A 18 13.38 -1.55 6.39
N ALA A 19 12.78 -0.44 6.83
CA ALA A 19 13.36 0.44 7.82
C ALA A 19 13.53 -0.26 9.18
N ALA A 20 12.52 -0.98 9.66
CA ALA A 20 12.59 -1.73 10.92
C ALA A 20 13.64 -2.85 10.87
N ALA A 21 13.71 -3.59 9.77
CA ALA A 21 14.70 -4.66 9.60
C ALA A 21 16.13 -4.11 9.49
N ARG A 22 16.34 -2.97 8.80
CA ARG A 22 17.63 -2.25 8.79
C ARG A 22 18.05 -1.78 10.20
N ALA A 23 17.08 -1.51 11.08
CA ALA A 23 17.32 -1.18 12.49
C ALA A 23 17.52 -2.43 13.38
N GLY A 24 17.71 -3.61 12.80
CA GLY A 24 18.00 -4.85 13.53
C GLY A 24 16.80 -5.49 14.21
N GLN A 25 15.57 -5.16 13.80
CA GLN A 25 14.35 -5.79 14.33
C GLN A 25 13.95 -7.02 13.51
N ALA A 26 13.34 -8.02 14.16
CA ALA A 26 12.58 -9.04 13.48
C ALA A 26 11.28 -8.41 12.97
N VAL A 27 10.87 -8.71 11.74
CA VAL A 27 9.70 -8.07 11.12
C VAL A 27 8.81 -9.10 10.46
N THR A 28 7.51 -9.05 10.78
CA THR A 28 6.46 -9.81 10.08
C THR A 28 5.44 -8.86 9.49
N VAL A 29 5.21 -8.95 8.19
CA VAL A 29 4.18 -8.20 7.45
C VAL A 29 2.97 -9.10 7.24
N LEU A 30 1.80 -8.64 7.67
CA LEU A 30 0.51 -9.31 7.50
C LEU A 30 -0.25 -8.65 6.34
N GLU A 31 -0.35 -9.33 5.20
CA GLU A 31 -1.01 -8.84 4.01
C GLU A 31 -2.28 -9.65 3.72
N ARG A 32 -3.44 -8.98 3.67
CA ARG A 32 -4.70 -9.67 3.40
C ARG A 32 -4.88 -10.16 1.97
N GLY A 33 -4.17 -9.52 1.04
CA GLY A 33 -4.17 -9.92 -0.36
C GLY A 33 -3.26 -11.11 -0.63
N ARG A 34 -3.38 -11.67 -1.83
CA ARG A 34 -2.54 -12.79 -2.29
C ARG A 34 -1.09 -12.39 -2.58
N ARG A 35 -0.82 -11.11 -2.67
CA ARG A 35 0.52 -10.54 -2.87
C ARG A 35 0.58 -9.13 -2.27
N PRO A 36 1.71 -8.71 -1.74
CA PRO A 36 1.93 -7.34 -1.32
C PRO A 36 2.00 -6.39 -2.53
N LEU A 37 2.01 -5.09 -2.27
CA LEU A 37 2.27 -4.01 -3.22
C LEU A 37 1.27 -3.90 -4.39
N LYS A 38 0.08 -4.50 -4.26
CA LYS A 38 -0.92 -4.55 -5.34
C LYS A 38 -1.29 -3.15 -5.87
N LYS A 39 -1.50 -2.17 -4.98
CA LYS A 39 -1.85 -0.79 -5.36
C LYS A 39 -0.66 -0.06 -5.98
N LEU A 40 0.55 -0.26 -5.46
CA LEU A 40 1.77 0.32 -6.04
C LEU A 40 1.95 -0.10 -7.51
N GLY A 41 1.71 -1.39 -7.81
CA GLY A 41 1.84 -1.91 -9.16
C GLY A 41 0.91 -1.32 -10.22
N VAL A 42 -0.11 -0.55 -9.82
CA VAL A 42 -1.06 0.13 -10.73
C VAL A 42 -1.00 1.65 -10.65
N THR A 43 -0.18 2.21 -9.75
CA THR A 43 -0.06 3.67 -9.62
C THR A 43 0.51 4.30 -10.89
N GLY A 44 0.14 5.54 -11.17
CA GLY A 44 0.55 6.22 -12.40
C GLY A 44 0.17 5.46 -13.68
N ASN A 45 -0.95 4.73 -13.66
CA ASN A 45 -1.39 3.85 -14.75
C ASN A 45 -0.37 2.76 -15.10
N GLY A 46 0.25 2.16 -14.09
CA GLY A 46 1.27 1.14 -14.25
C GLY A 46 2.67 1.68 -14.51
N ARG A 47 2.84 3.00 -14.62
CA ARG A 47 4.15 3.65 -14.78
C ARG A 47 4.90 3.82 -13.44
N GLY A 48 4.18 3.80 -12.30
CA GLY A 48 4.77 3.95 -10.99
C GLY A 48 5.04 5.40 -10.61
N ASN A 49 4.00 6.24 -10.46
CA ASN A 49 4.17 7.57 -9.89
C ASN A 49 4.57 7.44 -8.42
N LEU A 50 5.84 7.65 -8.10
CA LEU A 50 6.42 7.40 -6.78
C LEU A 50 6.48 8.64 -5.91
N LEU A 51 6.84 9.79 -6.48
CA LEU A 51 7.07 11.04 -5.77
C LEU A 51 6.50 12.21 -6.56
N ASN A 52 6.43 13.37 -5.91
CA ASN A 52 6.26 14.65 -6.56
C ASN A 52 7.31 15.64 -6.03
N ALA A 53 8.17 16.14 -6.91
CA ALA A 53 9.21 17.13 -6.57
C ALA A 53 8.70 18.58 -6.59
N GLY A 54 7.45 18.80 -7.02
CA GLY A 54 6.77 20.09 -6.95
C GLY A 54 6.19 20.37 -5.57
N ALA A 55 5.32 21.36 -5.49
CA ALA A 55 4.51 21.67 -4.30
C ALA A 55 3.11 21.08 -4.47
N PRO A 56 2.89 19.79 -4.16
CA PRO A 56 1.59 19.18 -4.34
C PRO A 56 0.57 19.81 -3.40
N ASP A 57 -0.62 20.10 -3.93
CA ASP A 57 -1.75 20.51 -3.12
C ASP A 57 -2.34 19.30 -2.41
N TYR A 58 -2.53 19.43 -1.09
CA TYR A 58 -3.18 18.42 -0.26
C TYR A 58 -4.55 18.94 0.16
N PRO A 59 -5.64 18.53 -0.52
CA PRO A 59 -6.98 18.91 -0.16
C PRO A 59 -7.30 18.54 1.30
N GLY A 60 -7.91 19.49 2.01
CA GLY A 60 -8.16 19.32 3.46
C GLY A 60 -7.28 20.22 4.32
N GLY A 61 -6.34 20.95 3.70
CA GLY A 61 -5.68 22.13 4.26
C GLY A 61 -5.03 21.90 5.62
N THR A 62 -4.29 20.82 5.78
CA THR A 62 -3.72 20.54 7.08
C THR A 62 -2.23 20.78 7.09
N ASP A 63 -1.76 21.49 8.09
CA ASP A 63 -0.34 21.60 8.42
C ASP A 63 0.31 20.22 8.63
N PHE A 64 -0.50 19.19 8.86
CA PHE A 64 -0.02 17.82 9.03
C PHE A 64 0.73 17.30 7.78
N ALA A 65 0.19 17.49 6.58
CA ALA A 65 0.88 17.08 5.36
C ALA A 65 2.22 17.82 5.19
N ALA A 66 2.22 19.14 5.48
CA ALA A 66 3.43 19.95 5.44
C ALA A 66 4.48 19.46 6.46
N GLN A 67 4.07 19.14 7.69
CA GLN A 67 4.96 18.60 8.72
C GLN A 67 5.56 17.25 8.32
N VAL A 68 4.77 16.33 7.75
CA VAL A 68 5.25 15.03 7.27
C VAL A 68 6.26 15.20 6.13
N LEU A 69 5.96 16.08 5.17
CA LEU A 69 6.86 16.36 4.05
C LEU A 69 8.15 17.06 4.49
N ALA A 70 8.09 17.95 5.49
CA ALA A 70 9.28 18.56 6.06
C ALA A 70 10.18 17.53 6.77
N ALA A 71 9.58 16.54 7.46
CA ALA A 71 10.32 15.46 8.10
C ALA A 71 10.91 14.44 7.10
N MET A 72 10.23 14.25 5.95
CA MET A 72 10.63 13.33 4.88
C MET A 72 10.54 14.02 3.51
N PRO A 73 11.47 14.93 3.21
CA PRO A 73 11.48 15.68 1.96
C PRO A 73 11.72 14.78 0.74
N CYS A 74 11.40 15.29 -0.43
CA CYS A 74 11.44 14.55 -1.70
C CYS A 74 12.83 13.94 -1.96
N GLU A 75 13.89 14.65 -1.61
CA GLU A 75 15.28 14.21 -1.79
C GLU A 75 15.60 12.96 -0.96
N ARG A 76 15.08 12.89 0.28
CA ARG A 76 15.24 11.70 1.14
C ARG A 76 14.47 10.51 0.60
N LEU A 77 13.28 10.76 0.06
CA LEU A 77 12.48 9.71 -0.58
C LEU A 77 13.13 9.25 -1.89
N ALA A 78 13.71 10.16 -2.66
CA ALA A 78 14.47 9.81 -3.86
C ALA A 78 15.69 8.95 -3.52
N ALA A 79 16.48 9.36 -2.54
CA ALA A 79 17.62 8.58 -2.07
C ALA A 79 17.22 7.16 -1.61
N PHE A 80 16.09 7.02 -0.92
CA PHE A 80 15.57 5.70 -0.54
C PHE A 80 15.32 4.80 -1.76
N TRP A 81 14.75 5.32 -2.84
CA TRP A 81 14.52 4.54 -4.06
C TRP A 81 15.84 4.20 -4.78
N GLU A 82 16.76 5.13 -4.83
CA GLU A 82 18.09 4.93 -5.43
C GLU A 82 18.90 3.87 -4.66
N GLU A 83 18.87 3.89 -3.33
CA GLU A 83 19.45 2.84 -2.48
C GLU A 83 18.85 1.45 -2.74
N LEU A 84 17.59 1.38 -3.14
CA LEU A 84 16.94 0.14 -3.54
C LEU A 84 17.28 -0.26 -4.99
N GLY A 85 18.08 0.51 -5.70
CA GLY A 85 18.44 0.26 -7.09
C GLY A 85 17.37 0.68 -8.10
N VAL A 86 16.53 1.65 -7.75
CA VAL A 86 15.50 2.22 -8.63
C VAL A 86 15.94 3.60 -9.10
N PRO A 87 16.57 3.74 -10.27
CA PRO A 87 16.85 5.04 -10.86
C PRO A 87 15.54 5.80 -11.11
N LEU A 88 15.54 7.09 -10.81
CA LEU A 88 14.36 7.93 -10.92
C LEU A 88 14.42 8.83 -12.15
N ARG A 89 13.25 9.20 -12.64
CA ARG A 89 13.04 10.13 -13.73
C ARG A 89 12.00 11.17 -13.33
N LEU A 90 12.40 12.44 -13.39
CA LEU A 90 11.50 13.59 -13.23
C LEU A 90 10.76 13.82 -14.56
N GLU A 91 9.46 14.01 -14.49
CA GLU A 91 8.59 14.38 -15.60
C GLU A 91 7.82 15.68 -15.31
N GLU A 92 6.95 16.06 -16.25
CA GLU A 92 6.12 17.27 -16.13
C GLU A 92 5.34 17.31 -14.81
N GLU A 93 5.06 18.50 -14.32
CA GLU A 93 4.31 18.78 -13.09
C GLU A 93 4.99 18.21 -11.83
N GLY A 94 6.31 18.02 -11.86
CA GLY A 94 7.08 17.51 -10.73
C GLY A 94 6.90 16.02 -10.44
N ARG A 95 6.22 15.28 -11.29
CA ARG A 95 5.99 13.84 -11.09
C ARG A 95 7.29 13.05 -11.27
N VAL A 96 7.55 12.14 -10.35
CA VAL A 96 8.76 11.30 -10.38
C VAL A 96 8.37 9.83 -10.52
N TYR A 97 8.97 9.19 -11.50
CA TYR A 97 8.75 7.79 -11.85
C TYR A 97 10.06 6.99 -11.79
N PRO A 98 10.00 5.64 -11.72
CA PRO A 98 11.15 4.84 -12.10
C PRO A 98 11.60 5.18 -13.52
N ALA A 99 12.88 5.21 -13.80
CA ALA A 99 13.41 5.49 -15.14
C ALA A 99 12.89 4.52 -16.21
N SER A 100 12.54 3.29 -15.79
CA SER A 100 11.90 2.28 -16.64
C SER A 100 10.47 2.62 -17.05
N LEU A 101 9.81 3.57 -16.37
CA LEU A 101 8.39 3.87 -16.48
C LEU A 101 7.48 2.65 -16.23
N LEU A 102 7.93 1.71 -15.41
CA LEU A 102 7.20 0.51 -15.02
C LEU A 102 7.07 0.46 -13.49
N ALA A 103 5.84 0.43 -12.98
CA ALA A 103 5.56 0.29 -11.55
C ALA A 103 6.13 -1.02 -10.98
N SER A 104 6.26 -2.06 -11.81
CA SER A 104 6.87 -3.34 -11.41
C SER A 104 8.30 -3.17 -10.91
N THR A 105 9.08 -2.23 -11.45
CA THR A 105 10.45 -1.95 -10.98
C THR A 105 10.46 -1.58 -9.48
N ALA A 106 9.56 -0.70 -9.05
CA ALA A 106 9.44 -0.33 -7.65
C ALA A 106 8.89 -1.47 -6.78
N VAL A 107 7.94 -2.25 -7.30
CA VAL A 107 7.38 -3.43 -6.63
C VAL A 107 8.48 -4.48 -6.39
N ASP A 108 9.25 -4.78 -7.42
CA ASP A 108 10.32 -5.79 -7.35
C ASP A 108 11.45 -5.35 -6.42
N ALA A 109 11.83 -4.08 -6.47
CA ALA A 109 12.87 -3.50 -5.60
C ALA A 109 12.50 -3.60 -4.12
N LEU A 110 11.28 -3.17 -3.73
CA LEU A 110 10.79 -3.30 -2.35
C LEU A 110 10.70 -4.77 -1.91
N GLY A 111 10.16 -5.63 -2.76
CA GLY A 111 10.03 -7.06 -2.47
C GLY A 111 11.39 -7.75 -2.31
N LEU A 112 12.37 -7.40 -3.14
CA LEU A 112 13.73 -7.95 -3.06
C LEU A 112 14.45 -7.45 -1.79
N ALA A 113 14.37 -6.16 -1.49
CA ALA A 113 14.98 -5.58 -0.29
C ALA A 113 14.41 -6.21 0.99
N ALA A 114 13.09 -6.35 1.10
CA ALA A 114 12.45 -6.99 2.24
C ALA A 114 12.93 -8.44 2.42
N ARG A 115 12.98 -9.23 1.34
CA ARG A 115 13.50 -10.61 1.38
C ARG A 115 14.95 -10.69 1.81
N ARG A 116 15.82 -9.81 1.27
CA ARG A 116 17.25 -9.77 1.64
C ARG A 116 17.48 -9.44 3.11
N LEU A 117 16.60 -8.66 3.71
CA LEU A 117 16.61 -8.29 5.12
C LEU A 117 15.93 -9.33 6.03
N GLY A 118 15.43 -10.44 5.49
CA GLY A 118 14.79 -11.49 6.27
C GLY A 118 13.38 -11.12 6.77
N VAL A 119 12.71 -10.14 6.14
CA VAL A 119 11.33 -9.81 6.48
C VAL A 119 10.40 -10.97 6.13
N GLU A 120 9.66 -11.44 7.11
CA GLU A 120 8.60 -12.42 6.92
C GLU A 120 7.35 -11.73 6.34
N ILE A 121 6.78 -12.28 5.27
CA ILE A 121 5.57 -11.73 4.66
C ILE A 121 4.51 -12.84 4.61
N ILE A 122 3.46 -12.69 5.42
CA ILE A 122 2.33 -13.61 5.46
C ILE A 122 1.21 -13.02 4.63
N VAL A 123 0.97 -13.60 3.47
CA VAL A 123 -0.13 -13.22 2.56
C VAL A 123 -1.43 -13.94 2.90
N ASN A 124 -2.55 -13.44 2.37
CA ASN A 124 -3.90 -13.92 2.70
C ASN A 124 -4.22 -13.84 4.20
N ALA A 125 -3.49 -13.02 4.95
CA ALA A 125 -3.64 -12.79 6.38
C ALA A 125 -4.48 -11.54 6.62
N ARG A 126 -5.73 -11.72 7.00
CA ARG A 126 -6.65 -10.62 7.31
C ARG A 126 -6.68 -10.40 8.82
N VAL A 127 -6.20 -9.25 9.27
CA VAL A 127 -6.33 -8.83 10.68
C VAL A 127 -7.68 -8.15 10.86
N THR A 128 -8.41 -8.59 11.89
CA THR A 128 -9.71 -8.03 12.29
C THR A 128 -9.65 -7.31 13.62
N ASP A 129 -8.73 -7.72 14.49
CA ASP A 129 -8.62 -7.21 15.86
C ASP A 129 -7.15 -6.97 16.21
N LEU A 130 -6.93 -5.96 17.03
CA LEU A 130 -5.63 -5.62 17.57
C LEU A 130 -5.79 -5.33 19.09
N LEU A 131 -4.98 -5.95 19.89
CA LEU A 131 -5.04 -5.88 21.35
C LEU A 131 -3.66 -5.53 21.92
N SER A 132 -3.61 -4.68 22.94
CA SER A 132 -2.44 -4.55 23.79
C SER A 132 -2.40 -5.69 24.81
N LEU A 133 -1.22 -6.24 25.06
CA LEU A 133 -1.05 -7.31 26.02
C LEU A 133 -0.66 -6.75 27.41
N PRO A 134 -1.19 -7.31 28.51
CA PRO A 134 -0.86 -6.85 29.86
C PRO A 134 0.64 -6.92 30.19
N ALA A 135 1.34 -7.90 29.63
CA ALA A 135 2.80 -8.07 29.78
C ALA A 135 3.64 -7.19 28.83
N GLY A 136 3.01 -6.31 28.08
CA GLY A 136 3.63 -5.50 27.03
C GLY A 136 3.51 -6.14 25.66
N GLY A 137 3.64 -5.31 24.60
CA GLY A 137 3.47 -5.73 23.22
C GLY A 137 2.02 -5.81 22.77
N PHE A 138 1.81 -6.42 21.61
CA PHE A 138 0.53 -6.46 20.90
C PHE A 138 0.23 -7.85 20.37
N GLU A 139 -1.07 -8.15 20.26
CA GLU A 139 -1.59 -9.33 19.60
C GLU A 139 -2.56 -8.90 18.50
N ALA A 140 -2.23 -9.24 17.26
CA ALA A 140 -3.13 -9.11 16.12
C ALA A 140 -3.87 -10.42 15.91
N ARG A 141 -5.20 -10.37 15.82
CA ARG A 141 -6.06 -11.52 15.56
C ARG A 141 -6.73 -11.39 14.21
N GLY A 142 -7.03 -12.52 13.61
CA GLY A 142 -7.69 -12.55 12.32
C GLY A 142 -7.73 -13.93 11.70
N THR A 143 -7.66 -13.98 10.38
CA THR A 143 -7.73 -15.24 9.63
C THR A 143 -6.65 -15.32 8.58
N VAL A 144 -6.24 -16.55 8.24
CA VAL A 144 -5.43 -16.86 7.07
C VAL A 144 -6.26 -17.69 6.10
N CYS A 145 -6.35 -17.23 4.85
CA CYS A 145 -7.09 -17.90 3.80
C CYS A 145 -6.15 -18.74 2.93
N ARG A 146 -6.48 -20.02 2.77
CA ARG A 146 -5.86 -20.91 1.80
C ARG A 146 -6.75 -21.03 0.58
N TYR A 147 -6.18 -20.91 -0.61
CA TYR A 147 -6.91 -21.01 -1.88
C TYR A 147 -6.45 -22.24 -2.65
N LEU A 148 -7.38 -22.88 -3.34
CA LEU A 148 -7.05 -23.96 -4.28
C LEU A 148 -6.24 -23.41 -5.46
N PRO A 149 -5.36 -24.23 -6.07
CA PRO A 149 -4.74 -23.85 -7.33
C PRO A 149 -5.82 -23.59 -8.39
N ASP A 150 -5.63 -22.55 -9.19
CA ASP A 150 -6.51 -22.34 -10.34
C ASP A 150 -6.14 -23.32 -11.45
N VAL A 151 -6.99 -24.31 -11.66
CA VAL A 151 -6.83 -25.34 -12.71
C VAL A 151 -7.40 -24.93 -14.07
N SER A 152 -8.07 -23.76 -14.16
CA SER A 152 -8.68 -23.29 -15.42
C SER A 152 -7.74 -22.42 -16.26
N LYS A 153 -6.67 -23.02 -16.78
CA LYS A 153 -5.76 -22.34 -17.73
C LYS A 153 -6.39 -22.22 -19.13
N LYS A 154 -7.39 -21.37 -19.32
CA LYS A 154 -7.85 -21.06 -20.69
C LYS A 154 -7.48 -19.66 -21.21
N SER A 155 -6.80 -18.80 -20.44
CA SER A 155 -6.52 -17.45 -20.93
C SER A 155 -5.31 -16.76 -20.30
N GLY A 156 -4.23 -17.41 -19.92
CA GLY A 156 -3.01 -16.74 -19.44
C GLY A 156 -3.15 -15.77 -18.23
N LYS A 157 -4.37 -15.49 -17.80
CA LYS A 157 -4.69 -14.69 -16.59
C LYS A 157 -5.06 -15.65 -15.48
N THR A 158 -4.19 -15.77 -14.48
CA THR A 158 -4.47 -16.50 -13.24
C THR A 158 -5.69 -15.88 -12.55
N ARG A 159 -6.84 -16.55 -12.64
CA ARG A 159 -7.99 -16.22 -11.78
C ARG A 159 -7.71 -16.74 -10.36
N PRO A 160 -8.23 -16.08 -9.32
CA PRO A 160 -8.17 -16.61 -7.98
C PRO A 160 -8.88 -17.97 -7.92
N GLY A 161 -8.19 -19.02 -7.51
CA GLY A 161 -8.84 -20.30 -7.20
C GLY A 161 -9.89 -20.14 -6.10
N ALA A 162 -10.77 -21.12 -5.96
CA ALA A 162 -11.78 -21.10 -4.90
C ALA A 162 -11.12 -21.07 -3.51
N LEU A 163 -11.79 -20.41 -2.54
CA LEU A 163 -11.39 -20.48 -1.14
C LEU A 163 -11.48 -21.93 -0.67
N ALA A 164 -10.35 -22.49 -0.22
CA ALA A 164 -10.28 -23.86 0.27
C ALA A 164 -10.52 -23.94 1.76
N GLN A 165 -9.93 -23.01 2.50
CA GLN A 165 -9.97 -22.99 3.95
C GLN A 165 -9.71 -21.56 4.47
N GLU A 166 -10.43 -21.20 5.53
CA GLU A 166 -10.15 -20.03 6.35
C GLU A 166 -9.88 -20.52 7.78
N THR A 167 -8.73 -20.12 8.32
CA THR A 167 -8.29 -20.57 9.65
C THR A 167 -8.04 -19.36 10.51
N ALA A 168 -8.56 -19.36 11.73
CA ALA A 168 -8.24 -18.35 12.72
C ALA A 168 -6.74 -18.35 13.02
N ALA A 169 -6.19 -17.16 13.17
CA ALA A 169 -4.77 -16.96 13.44
C ALA A 169 -4.55 -15.77 14.35
N CYS A 170 -3.46 -15.83 15.10
CA CYS A 170 -2.99 -14.69 15.89
C CYS A 170 -1.47 -14.53 15.73
N TRP A 171 -1.03 -13.29 15.81
CA TRP A 171 0.36 -12.91 15.68
C TRP A 171 0.71 -11.94 16.80
N ARG A 172 1.90 -12.11 17.38
CA ARG A 172 2.36 -11.28 18.49
C ARG A 172 3.62 -10.53 18.09
N GLY A 173 3.78 -9.33 18.60
CA GLY A 173 4.98 -8.53 18.46
C GLY A 173 5.11 -7.50 19.55
N ASP A 174 6.32 -7.01 19.74
CA ASP A 174 6.61 -5.96 20.72
C ASP A 174 6.05 -4.61 20.28
N ARG A 175 5.98 -4.40 18.96
CA ARG A 175 5.45 -3.19 18.31
C ARG A 175 4.52 -3.56 17.16
N VAL A 176 3.63 -2.63 16.83
CA VAL A 176 2.76 -2.75 15.67
C VAL A 176 2.74 -1.47 14.85
N ILE A 177 2.77 -1.63 13.53
CA ILE A 177 2.58 -0.54 12.57
C ILE A 177 1.35 -0.87 11.72
N VAL A 178 0.32 -0.03 11.78
CA VAL A 178 -0.85 -0.17 10.92
C VAL A 178 -0.63 0.61 9.64
N ALA A 179 -0.39 -0.10 8.55
CA ALA A 179 -0.08 0.44 7.22
C ALA A 179 -1.05 -0.08 6.13
N ALA A 180 -2.29 -0.40 6.53
CA ALA A 180 -3.28 -1.04 5.65
C ALA A 180 -3.94 -0.09 4.63
N GLY A 181 -3.54 1.18 4.63
CA GLY A 181 -4.06 2.20 3.71
C GLY A 181 -5.40 2.78 4.15
N GLY A 182 -5.94 3.67 3.35
CA GLY A 182 -7.23 4.33 3.57
C GLY A 182 -8.37 3.67 2.80
N ALA A 183 -9.35 4.49 2.32
CA ALA A 183 -10.56 4.02 1.64
C ALA A 183 -10.60 4.34 0.13
N ALA A 184 -9.51 4.86 -0.45
CA ALA A 184 -9.53 5.45 -1.79
C ALA A 184 -9.57 4.45 -2.97
N ALA A 185 -9.26 3.17 -2.76
CA ALA A 185 -9.20 2.20 -3.85
C ALA A 185 -9.58 0.78 -3.37
N PRO A 186 -10.86 0.49 -3.10
CA PRO A 186 -11.30 -0.80 -2.57
C PRO A 186 -10.90 -1.99 -3.45
N ALA A 187 -10.98 -1.84 -4.77
CA ALA A 187 -10.57 -2.87 -5.74
C ALA A 187 -9.08 -3.26 -5.63
N HIS A 188 -8.26 -2.36 -5.10
CA HIS A 188 -6.83 -2.56 -4.89
C HIS A 188 -6.48 -2.84 -3.42
N GLY A 189 -7.49 -3.05 -2.56
CA GLY A 189 -7.28 -3.46 -1.19
C GLY A 189 -7.22 -2.32 -0.17
N THR A 190 -7.66 -1.11 -0.50
CA THR A 190 -7.76 0.01 0.44
C THR A 190 -9.21 0.44 0.59
N ASP A 191 -9.93 -0.21 1.49
CA ASP A 191 -11.37 -0.06 1.74
C ASP A 191 -11.72 0.57 3.09
N GLY A 192 -10.71 1.06 3.82
CA GLY A 192 -10.89 1.66 5.14
C GLY A 192 -11.10 0.66 6.29
N SER A 193 -11.06 -0.65 6.02
CA SER A 193 -11.33 -1.68 7.05
C SER A 193 -10.38 -1.63 8.25
N ALA A 194 -9.19 -1.06 8.10
CA ALA A 194 -8.24 -0.94 9.21
C ALA A 194 -8.51 0.26 10.14
N TYR A 195 -9.42 1.16 9.80
CA TYR A 195 -9.74 2.27 10.69
C TYR A 195 -10.27 1.80 12.05
N ALA A 196 -11.07 0.72 12.06
CA ALA A 196 -11.57 0.13 13.29
C ALA A 196 -10.45 -0.33 14.24
N LEU A 197 -9.32 -0.80 13.71
CA LEU A 197 -8.15 -1.17 14.52
C LEU A 197 -7.57 0.04 15.27
N LEU A 198 -7.56 1.21 14.65
CA LEU A 198 -7.03 2.44 15.23
C LEU A 198 -8.02 3.06 16.24
N THR A 199 -9.30 3.10 15.90
CA THR A 199 -10.33 3.64 16.81
C THR A 199 -10.46 2.81 18.10
N ALA A 200 -10.20 1.50 18.04
CA ALA A 200 -10.12 0.65 19.23
C ALA A 200 -9.00 1.06 20.22
N PHE A 201 -7.98 1.79 19.75
CA PHE A 201 -6.91 2.36 20.56
C PHE A 201 -7.14 3.83 20.91
N GLY A 202 -8.35 4.35 20.72
CA GLY A 202 -8.71 5.72 21.09
C GLY A 202 -8.32 6.79 20.05
N HIS A 203 -7.87 6.40 18.86
CA HIS A 203 -7.66 7.37 17.76
C HIS A 203 -9.01 7.86 17.25
N GLU A 204 -9.11 9.15 17.05
CA GLU A 204 -10.26 9.75 16.38
C GLU A 204 -10.12 9.63 14.86
N LEU A 205 -11.19 9.20 14.21
CA LEU A 205 -11.27 9.15 12.76
C LEU A 205 -11.94 10.43 12.23
N VAL A 206 -11.16 11.31 11.62
CA VAL A 206 -11.71 12.39 10.79
C VAL A 206 -12.28 11.74 9.53
N PRO A 207 -13.59 11.90 9.24
CA PRO A 207 -14.22 11.21 8.12
C PRO A 207 -13.53 11.56 6.79
N PRO A 208 -12.99 10.56 6.07
CA PRO A 208 -12.32 10.81 4.80
C PRO A 208 -13.33 11.28 3.75
N ARG A 209 -12.94 12.27 2.96
CA ARG A 209 -13.73 12.79 1.84
C ARG A 209 -12.99 12.52 0.53
N PRO A 210 -13.71 12.21 -0.57
CA PRO A 210 -13.09 12.10 -1.87
C PRO A 210 -12.48 13.44 -2.30
N ALA A 211 -11.20 13.42 -2.69
CA ALA A 211 -10.51 14.58 -3.23
C ALA A 211 -10.40 14.52 -4.76
N LEU A 212 -10.37 13.30 -5.31
CA LEU A 212 -10.39 13.03 -6.75
C LEU A 212 -11.48 11.99 -7.02
N CYS A 213 -12.47 12.36 -7.81
CA CYS A 213 -13.59 11.47 -8.16
C CYS A 213 -13.89 11.54 -9.66
N ALA A 214 -14.52 10.47 -10.16
CA ALA A 214 -15.01 10.44 -11.53
C ALA A 214 -16.24 11.36 -11.67
N LEU A 215 -16.34 12.02 -12.80
CA LEU A 215 -17.57 12.70 -13.21
C LEU A 215 -18.51 11.69 -13.89
N LEU A 216 -19.78 11.76 -13.57
CA LEU A 216 -20.82 11.06 -14.31
C LEU A 216 -21.28 11.98 -15.45
N ALA A 217 -21.27 11.45 -16.66
CA ALA A 217 -21.72 12.16 -17.85
C ALA A 217 -22.69 11.26 -18.63
N ASP A 218 -23.47 11.86 -19.52
CA ASP A 218 -24.28 11.10 -20.46
C ASP A 218 -23.38 10.21 -21.33
N PRO A 219 -23.59 8.90 -21.34
CA PRO A 219 -22.73 7.96 -22.04
C PRO A 219 -22.81 8.10 -23.56
N GLU A 220 -23.93 8.55 -24.12
CA GLU A 220 -24.17 8.48 -25.56
C GLU A 220 -23.10 9.13 -26.42
N PRO A 221 -22.70 10.39 -26.27
CA PRO A 221 -21.65 10.94 -27.11
C PRO A 221 -20.24 10.43 -26.73
N LEU A 222 -20.07 9.81 -25.54
CA LEU A 222 -18.76 9.47 -24.99
C LEU A 222 -18.37 8.00 -25.15
N HIS A 223 -19.31 7.13 -25.55
CA HIS A 223 -19.04 5.69 -25.72
C HIS A 223 -17.89 5.40 -26.67
N ALA A 224 -17.82 6.12 -27.78
CA ALA A 224 -16.73 5.98 -28.78
C ALA A 224 -15.36 6.43 -28.25
N LEU A 225 -15.34 7.19 -27.16
CA LEU A 225 -14.12 7.70 -26.52
C LEU A 225 -13.66 6.85 -25.34
N ALA A 226 -14.33 5.75 -25.07
CA ALA A 226 -13.99 4.88 -23.94
C ALA A 226 -12.52 4.44 -23.99
N GLY A 227 -11.78 4.69 -22.91
CA GLY A 227 -10.35 4.40 -22.82
C GLY A 227 -9.42 5.46 -23.43
N GLN A 228 -9.95 6.49 -24.09
CA GLN A 228 -9.17 7.62 -24.59
C GLN A 228 -8.77 8.56 -23.45
N ARG A 229 -7.66 9.25 -23.64
CA ARG A 229 -7.19 10.31 -22.74
C ARG A 229 -7.02 11.59 -23.54
N ALA A 230 -7.55 12.67 -23.00
CA ALA A 230 -7.40 14.00 -23.58
C ALA A 230 -7.05 15.01 -22.47
N ARG A 231 -6.35 16.06 -22.83
CA ARG A 231 -6.31 17.29 -22.04
C ARG A 231 -7.59 18.05 -22.35
N ALA A 232 -8.37 18.38 -21.35
CA ALA A 232 -9.63 19.10 -21.50
C ALA A 232 -9.75 20.17 -20.43
N SER A 233 -10.41 21.26 -20.76
CA SER A 233 -10.88 22.27 -19.82
C SER A 233 -12.40 22.12 -19.68
N LEU A 234 -12.88 22.14 -18.44
CA LEU A 234 -14.32 22.19 -18.15
C LEU A 234 -14.68 23.65 -17.87
N HIS A 235 -15.65 24.16 -18.58
CA HIS A 235 -16.19 25.52 -18.42
C HIS A 235 -17.61 25.44 -17.91
#